data_47a6c7dda1ce4869b5f693dc75ebd19b
#
_entry.id   47a6c7dda1ce4869b5f693dc75ebd19b
#
_cell.length_a   1.000
_cell.length_b   1.000
_cell.length_c   1.000
_cell.angle_alpha   90.00
_cell.angle_beta   90.00
_cell.angle_gamma   90.00
#
_symmetry.space_group_name_H-M   'P 1'
#
loop_
_entity.id
_entity.type
_entity.pdbx_description
1 polymer ?
#
loop_
_entity_poly.entity_id
_entity_poly.type
_entity_poly.pdbx_seq_one_letter_code
_entity_poly.pdbx_strand_id
1 'polypeptide(L)'
;MKKRPLFLFMMLAIGIMMMPIAVFSANADTDVRIPQMKSQPIEVLVNARKVKFPDQKPKLENNQVLVPLRFVSDKLGGKLDLKGKEITIVKGDRTVNLLIGAKTAMANGKTITLGAAAQAVNGRTYVPLRFISEALGEKVEWDKVTKFVWIGSKEIPELMDILELKDIKPYEHYFKGQEFLMDLCYEGCKPATKAYVVSYDDLPFKVRGEAYYRLDMANKEGRVLIRATTTDKGVMGTGFALLNPKSKARYMPASNIAKENDGDFRFHYYLVSHPLDVESKDYTIDEADYLAIRADYPGYILIKNPFN
;
A
#
# COMPACT_ATOMS: atom_id res chain seq x y z
N MET A 1 -19.57 96.00 33.21
CA MET A 1 -18.98 95.96 31.91
C MET A 1 -17.85 94.91 31.91
N LYS A 2 -18.15 93.68 31.51
CA LYS A 2 -17.18 92.59 31.53
C LYS A 2 -16.83 92.16 30.09
N LYS A 3 -15.58 92.30 29.70
CA LYS A 3 -15.04 91.94 28.42
C LYS A 3 -14.91 90.39 28.39
N ARG A 4 -15.44 89.76 27.35
CA ARG A 4 -15.23 88.31 27.06
C ARG A 4 -14.03 88.19 26.12
N PRO A 5 -13.08 87.25 26.36
CA PRO A 5 -12.03 86.89 25.37
C PRO A 5 -12.56 85.94 24.31
N LEU A 6 -12.17 86.23 23.09
CA LEU A 6 -12.42 85.45 21.89
C LEU A 6 -11.48 84.24 21.88
N PHE A 7 -12.03 83.01 21.98
CA PHE A 7 -11.27 81.78 21.84
C PHE A 7 -11.15 81.39 20.35
N LEU A 8 -9.93 81.50 19.85
CA LEU A 8 -9.57 81.05 18.50
C LEU A 8 -9.48 79.51 18.45
N PHE A 9 -10.43 78.86 17.79
CA PHE A 9 -10.39 77.36 17.54
C PHE A 9 -9.44 77.11 16.39
N MET A 10 -8.26 76.58 16.71
CA MET A 10 -7.31 76.05 15.72
C MET A 10 -7.73 74.63 15.39
N MET A 11 -8.42 74.47 14.26
CA MET A 11 -8.70 73.14 13.71
C MET A 11 -7.41 72.48 13.18
N LEU A 12 -6.90 71.51 13.93
CA LEU A 12 -5.83 70.62 13.47
C LEU A 12 -6.47 69.58 12.56
N ALA A 13 -6.36 69.73 11.24
CA ALA A 13 -6.76 68.75 10.27
C ALA A 13 -5.76 67.57 10.35
N ILE A 14 -6.14 66.48 11.05
CA ILE A 14 -5.44 65.23 11.00
C ILE A 14 -5.81 64.56 9.69
N GLY A 15 -4.94 64.68 8.70
CA GLY A 15 -5.01 63.89 7.45
C GLY A 15 -4.79 62.39 7.76
N ILE A 16 -5.85 61.62 7.86
CA ILE A 16 -5.78 60.17 7.87
C ILE A 16 -5.38 59.75 6.48
N MET A 17 -4.09 59.48 6.31
CA MET A 17 -3.54 58.85 5.11
C MET A 17 -4.04 57.41 5.08
N MET A 18 -5.16 57.15 4.37
CA MET A 18 -5.63 55.80 4.04
C MET A 18 -4.58 55.15 3.14
N MET A 19 -3.63 54.43 3.73
CA MET A 19 -2.87 53.41 2.97
C MET A 19 -3.85 52.33 2.55
N PRO A 20 -3.88 51.92 1.27
CA PRO A 20 -4.63 50.75 0.88
C PRO A 20 -3.99 49.54 1.60
N ILE A 21 -4.72 48.96 2.54
CA ILE A 21 -4.39 47.64 3.06
C ILE A 21 -4.56 46.69 1.86
N ALA A 22 -3.45 46.37 1.20
CA ALA A 22 -3.42 45.25 0.27
C ALA A 22 -3.81 44.00 1.09
N VAL A 23 -5.08 43.61 1.02
CA VAL A 23 -5.51 42.31 1.46
C VAL A 23 -4.78 41.34 0.57
N PHE A 24 -3.62 40.85 1.00
CA PHE A 24 -3.04 39.62 0.49
C PHE A 24 -4.06 38.55 0.83
N SER A 25 -4.98 38.33 -0.11
CA SER A 25 -5.71 37.06 -0.20
C SER A 25 -4.63 36.01 -0.49
N ALA A 26 -4.06 35.45 0.57
CA ALA A 26 -3.35 34.22 0.48
C ALA A 26 -4.41 33.18 0.14
N ASN A 27 -4.75 33.07 -1.15
CA ASN A 27 -5.20 31.84 -1.72
C ASN A 27 -4.00 30.89 -1.54
N ALA A 28 -3.90 30.32 -0.37
CA ALA A 28 -3.21 29.07 -0.18
C ALA A 28 -4.04 28.02 -0.95
N ASP A 29 -3.94 28.11 -2.28
CA ASP A 29 -4.19 27.01 -3.17
C ASP A 29 -3.11 25.99 -2.78
N THR A 30 -3.37 25.27 -1.69
CA THR A 30 -2.65 24.06 -1.35
C THR A 30 -3.08 23.06 -2.41
N ASP A 31 -2.57 23.25 -3.63
CA ASP A 31 -2.50 22.20 -4.63
C ASP A 31 -1.64 21.10 -4.01
N VAL A 32 -2.30 20.27 -3.19
CA VAL A 32 -1.72 19.08 -2.58
C VAL A 32 -1.52 18.10 -3.71
N ARG A 33 -0.47 18.34 -4.52
CA ARG A 33 -0.13 17.45 -5.63
C ARG A 33 0.10 16.07 -5.06
N ILE A 34 -0.80 15.16 -5.42
CA ILE A 34 -0.69 13.74 -5.04
C ILE A 34 0.65 13.22 -5.58
N PRO A 35 1.47 12.56 -4.73
CA PRO A 35 2.73 12.01 -5.18
C PRO A 35 2.56 11.07 -6.36
N GLN A 36 3.42 11.19 -7.36
CA GLN A 36 3.42 10.27 -8.49
C GLN A 36 3.80 8.87 -8.04
N MET A 37 2.90 7.91 -8.27
CA MET A 37 3.14 6.51 -7.94
C MET A 37 3.96 5.85 -9.05
N LYS A 38 4.93 5.02 -8.67
CA LYS A 38 5.45 4.00 -9.59
C LYS A 38 4.32 3.06 -9.98
N SER A 39 4.37 2.48 -11.16
CA SER A 39 3.35 1.53 -11.63
C SER A 39 3.10 0.44 -10.58
N GLN A 40 1.86 0.36 -10.11
CA GLN A 40 1.46 -0.66 -9.14
C GLN A 40 1.15 -1.96 -9.87
N PRO A 41 1.79 -3.09 -9.52
CA PRO A 41 1.45 -4.37 -10.11
C PRO A 41 0.04 -4.79 -9.71
N ILE A 42 -0.62 -5.52 -10.61
CA ILE A 42 -1.86 -6.22 -10.29
C ILE A 42 -1.51 -7.40 -9.39
N GLU A 43 -2.18 -7.50 -8.26
CA GLU A 43 -2.04 -8.62 -7.34
C GLU A 43 -3.36 -9.39 -7.23
N VAL A 44 -3.26 -10.70 -7.14
CA VAL A 44 -4.42 -11.60 -7.01
C VAL A 44 -4.44 -12.17 -5.61
N LEU A 45 -5.59 -12.07 -4.95
CA LEU A 45 -5.81 -12.60 -3.61
C LEU A 45 -6.92 -13.65 -3.65
N VAL A 46 -6.67 -14.77 -3.02
CA VAL A 46 -7.67 -15.82 -2.76
C VAL A 46 -7.88 -15.88 -1.25
N ASN A 47 -9.11 -15.62 -0.81
CA ASN A 47 -9.48 -15.53 0.62
C ASN A 47 -8.50 -14.64 1.40
N ALA A 48 -8.35 -13.40 0.93
CA ALA A 48 -7.46 -12.36 1.46
C ALA A 48 -5.96 -12.74 1.54
N ARG A 49 -5.51 -13.80 0.85
CA ARG A 49 -4.09 -14.20 0.80
C ARG A 49 -3.55 -14.10 -0.63
N LYS A 50 -2.40 -13.47 -0.80
CA LYS A 50 -1.77 -13.28 -2.12
C LYS A 50 -1.46 -14.60 -2.81
N VAL A 51 -1.72 -14.65 -4.09
CA VAL A 51 -1.23 -15.71 -4.99
C VAL A 51 0.18 -15.34 -5.44
N LYS A 52 1.14 -16.22 -5.15
CA LYS A 52 2.52 -16.01 -5.57
C LYS A 52 2.70 -16.34 -7.04
N PHE A 53 3.31 -15.43 -7.77
CA PHE A 53 3.69 -15.58 -9.18
C PHE A 53 5.21 -15.45 -9.31
N PRO A 54 5.96 -16.54 -9.19
CA PRO A 54 7.42 -16.48 -9.07
C PRO A 54 8.13 -16.04 -10.35
N ASP A 55 7.57 -16.31 -11.52
CA ASP A 55 8.20 -16.09 -12.81
C ASP A 55 7.42 -15.15 -13.75
N GLN A 56 6.12 -15.33 -13.86
CA GLN A 56 5.26 -14.57 -14.76
C GLN A 56 4.13 -13.91 -13.97
N LYS A 57 3.97 -12.60 -14.11
CA LYS A 57 3.02 -11.78 -13.35
C LYS A 57 1.65 -11.69 -14.05
N PRO A 58 0.56 -11.40 -13.30
CA PRO A 58 -0.70 -10.98 -13.90
C PRO A 58 -0.52 -9.79 -14.84
N LYS A 59 -1.30 -9.75 -15.93
CA LYS A 59 -1.31 -8.63 -16.88
C LYS A 59 -2.72 -8.18 -17.20
N LEU A 60 -2.88 -6.91 -17.55
CA LEU A 60 -4.13 -6.37 -18.07
C LEU A 60 -4.07 -6.35 -19.59
N GLU A 61 -5.05 -6.98 -20.25
CA GLU A 61 -5.18 -7.02 -21.69
C GLU A 61 -6.66 -6.95 -22.06
N ASN A 62 -7.02 -6.02 -22.95
CA ASN A 62 -8.42 -5.79 -23.35
C ASN A 62 -9.39 -5.68 -22.16
N ASN A 63 -9.00 -4.93 -21.14
CA ASN A 63 -9.75 -4.76 -19.89
C ASN A 63 -10.03 -6.07 -19.12
N GLN A 64 -9.25 -7.11 -19.38
CA GLN A 64 -9.27 -8.39 -18.68
C GLN A 64 -7.95 -8.61 -17.93
N VAL A 65 -8.04 -9.07 -16.70
CA VAL A 65 -6.86 -9.54 -15.98
C VAL A 65 -6.59 -10.96 -16.42
N LEU A 66 -5.45 -11.15 -17.07
CA LEU A 66 -4.92 -12.45 -17.45
C LEU A 66 -3.88 -12.90 -16.43
N VAL A 67 -3.93 -14.17 -16.04
CA VAL A 67 -3.03 -14.76 -15.04
C VAL A 67 -2.42 -16.06 -15.53
N PRO A 68 -1.21 -16.40 -15.09
CA PRO A 68 -0.66 -17.74 -15.25
C PRO A 68 -1.56 -18.74 -14.52
N LEU A 69 -2.22 -19.58 -15.29
CA LEU A 69 -3.35 -20.42 -14.86
C LEU A 69 -3.03 -21.30 -13.65
N ARG A 70 -1.88 -21.98 -13.68
CA ARG A 70 -1.53 -22.98 -12.66
C ARG A 70 -1.59 -22.43 -11.23
N PHE A 71 -0.98 -21.27 -11.02
CA PHE A 71 -0.90 -20.66 -9.67
C PHE A 71 -2.26 -20.31 -9.08
N VAL A 72 -3.21 -19.91 -9.93
CA VAL A 72 -4.58 -19.60 -9.48
C VAL A 72 -5.39 -20.87 -9.31
N SER A 73 -5.32 -21.81 -10.27
CA SER A 73 -6.02 -23.08 -10.19
C SER A 73 -5.65 -23.84 -8.90
N ASP A 74 -4.36 -23.94 -8.59
CA ASP A 74 -3.87 -24.60 -7.38
C ASP A 74 -4.40 -23.93 -6.10
N LYS A 75 -4.40 -22.59 -6.06
CA LYS A 75 -4.95 -21.82 -4.92
C LYS A 75 -6.45 -21.98 -4.75
N LEU A 76 -7.18 -22.17 -5.85
CA LEU A 76 -8.63 -22.43 -5.83
C LEU A 76 -8.97 -23.91 -5.55
N GLY A 77 -7.98 -24.78 -5.41
CA GLY A 77 -8.16 -26.22 -5.20
C GLY A 77 -8.61 -26.96 -6.48
N GLY A 78 -8.34 -26.37 -7.65
CA GLY A 78 -8.61 -26.98 -8.94
C GLY A 78 -7.47 -27.91 -9.38
N LYS A 79 -7.82 -29.11 -9.87
CA LYS A 79 -6.88 -30.01 -10.51
C LYS A 79 -6.76 -29.66 -11.99
N LEU A 80 -5.56 -29.28 -12.42
CA LEU A 80 -5.26 -28.86 -13.78
C LEU A 80 -4.67 -30.02 -14.58
N ASP A 81 -5.26 -30.32 -15.74
CA ASP A 81 -4.69 -31.15 -16.80
C ASP A 81 -4.50 -30.35 -18.08
N LEU A 82 -3.31 -30.49 -18.70
CA LEU A 82 -2.94 -29.82 -19.95
C LEU A 82 -2.44 -30.85 -20.95
N LYS A 83 -3.21 -31.06 -22.02
CA LYS A 83 -2.90 -31.97 -23.13
C LYS A 83 -2.77 -31.18 -24.44
N GLY A 84 -1.53 -30.95 -24.86
CA GLY A 84 -1.28 -30.11 -26.03
C GLY A 84 -1.81 -28.70 -25.84
N LYS A 85 -2.88 -28.31 -26.56
CA LYS A 85 -3.55 -27.02 -26.40
C LYS A 85 -4.81 -27.06 -25.53
N GLU A 86 -5.24 -28.26 -25.15
CA GLU A 86 -6.44 -28.46 -24.35
C GLU A 86 -6.14 -28.35 -22.86
N ILE A 87 -6.95 -27.57 -22.16
CA ILE A 87 -6.84 -27.33 -20.73
C ILE A 87 -8.13 -27.81 -20.09
N THR A 88 -8.01 -28.70 -19.11
CA THR A 88 -9.12 -29.11 -18.25
C THR A 88 -8.82 -28.77 -16.80
N ILE A 89 -9.78 -28.17 -16.11
CA ILE A 89 -9.69 -27.87 -14.68
C ILE A 89 -10.92 -28.47 -14.00
N VAL A 90 -10.68 -29.23 -12.94
CA VAL A 90 -11.74 -29.88 -12.16
C VAL A 90 -11.64 -29.45 -10.69
N LYS A 91 -12.77 -29.00 -10.11
CA LYS A 91 -12.92 -28.69 -8.69
C LYS A 91 -14.27 -29.18 -8.20
N GLY A 92 -14.28 -30.28 -7.43
CA GLY A 92 -15.52 -30.93 -7.03
C GLY A 92 -16.34 -31.38 -8.22
N ASP A 93 -17.57 -30.91 -8.34
CA ASP A 93 -18.50 -31.16 -9.45
C ASP A 93 -18.34 -30.17 -10.63
N ARG A 94 -17.44 -29.20 -10.54
CA ARG A 94 -17.21 -28.16 -11.54
C ARG A 94 -16.09 -28.55 -12.49
N THR A 95 -16.33 -28.33 -13.77
CA THR A 95 -15.35 -28.61 -14.83
C THR A 95 -15.26 -27.45 -15.80
N VAL A 96 -14.04 -27.05 -16.11
CA VAL A 96 -13.74 -26.00 -17.10
C VAL A 96 -12.83 -26.59 -18.17
N ASN A 97 -13.24 -26.46 -19.42
CA ASN A 97 -12.44 -26.84 -20.59
C ASN A 97 -12.14 -25.60 -21.44
N LEU A 98 -10.87 -25.42 -21.78
CA LEU A 98 -10.37 -24.33 -22.61
C LEU A 98 -9.46 -24.87 -23.71
N LEU A 99 -9.40 -24.13 -24.81
CA LEU A 99 -8.40 -24.38 -25.86
C LEU A 99 -7.52 -23.12 -25.98
N ILE A 100 -6.19 -23.31 -25.93
CA ILE A 100 -5.23 -22.23 -26.13
C ILE A 100 -5.45 -21.61 -27.53
N GLY A 101 -5.65 -20.30 -27.57
CA GLY A 101 -5.99 -19.53 -28.77
C GLY A 101 -7.47 -19.31 -29.01
N ALA A 102 -8.36 -20.08 -28.37
CA ALA A 102 -9.79 -19.92 -28.53
C ALA A 102 -10.37 -18.78 -27.68
N LYS A 103 -11.39 -18.11 -28.19
CA LYS A 103 -12.21 -17.13 -27.47
C LYS A 103 -13.48 -17.74 -26.87
N THR A 104 -13.60 -19.06 -26.87
CA THR A 104 -14.68 -19.79 -26.25
C THR A 104 -14.14 -20.84 -25.30
N ALA A 105 -14.90 -21.14 -24.28
CA ALA A 105 -14.61 -22.17 -23.30
C ALA A 105 -15.90 -22.90 -22.90
N MET A 106 -15.76 -24.09 -22.36
CA MET A 106 -16.89 -24.79 -21.76
C MET A 106 -16.72 -24.77 -20.22
N ALA A 107 -17.74 -24.30 -19.52
CA ALA A 107 -17.78 -24.30 -18.06
C ALA A 107 -19.07 -25.00 -17.60
N ASN A 108 -18.93 -26.09 -16.87
CA ASN A 108 -20.04 -26.84 -16.28
C ASN A 108 -21.11 -27.21 -17.34
N GLY A 109 -20.68 -27.67 -18.52
CA GLY A 109 -21.54 -28.05 -19.63
C GLY A 109 -22.09 -26.87 -20.49
N LYS A 110 -21.73 -25.62 -20.18
CA LYS A 110 -22.18 -24.44 -20.93
C LYS A 110 -21.02 -23.80 -21.69
N THR A 111 -21.25 -23.44 -22.96
CA THR A 111 -20.30 -22.69 -23.76
C THR A 111 -20.35 -21.21 -23.36
N ILE A 112 -19.16 -20.62 -23.09
CA ILE A 112 -18.98 -19.22 -22.67
C ILE A 112 -18.01 -18.54 -23.60
N THR A 113 -18.32 -17.30 -24.03
CA THR A 113 -17.41 -16.44 -24.78
C THR A 113 -16.47 -15.72 -23.80
N LEU A 114 -15.19 -15.79 -24.06
CA LEU A 114 -14.14 -15.16 -23.26
C LEU A 114 -13.88 -13.74 -23.76
N GLY A 115 -13.66 -12.80 -22.82
CA GLY A 115 -13.25 -11.44 -23.17
C GLY A 115 -11.84 -11.36 -23.77
N ALA A 116 -10.97 -12.34 -23.46
CA ALA A 116 -9.67 -12.57 -24.08
C ALA A 116 -9.43 -14.07 -24.23
N ALA A 117 -8.71 -14.46 -25.28
CA ALA A 117 -8.35 -15.86 -25.50
C ALA A 117 -7.34 -16.35 -24.44
N ALA A 118 -7.38 -17.65 -24.15
CA ALA A 118 -6.28 -18.30 -23.45
C ALA A 118 -4.99 -18.24 -24.30
N GLN A 119 -3.84 -17.93 -23.71
CA GLN A 119 -2.59 -17.66 -24.43
C GLN A 119 -1.42 -18.44 -23.83
N ALA A 120 -0.56 -18.99 -24.68
CA ALA A 120 0.75 -19.51 -24.26
C ALA A 120 1.80 -18.39 -24.40
N VAL A 121 2.40 -17.99 -23.29
CA VAL A 121 3.42 -16.91 -23.24
C VAL A 121 4.54 -17.35 -22.30
N ASN A 122 5.78 -17.37 -22.79
CA ASN A 122 6.97 -17.70 -22.01
C ASN A 122 6.83 -19.00 -21.18
N GLY A 123 6.30 -20.06 -21.78
CA GLY A 123 6.12 -21.35 -21.11
C GLY A 123 4.97 -21.39 -20.08
N ARG A 124 4.17 -20.33 -19.97
CA ARG A 124 2.99 -20.27 -19.11
C ARG A 124 1.71 -20.11 -19.92
N THR A 125 0.63 -20.70 -19.46
CA THR A 125 -0.69 -20.49 -20.03
C THR A 125 -1.40 -19.39 -19.27
N TYR A 126 -1.71 -18.31 -19.95
CA TYR A 126 -2.49 -17.19 -19.42
C TYR A 126 -3.96 -17.36 -19.76
N VAL A 127 -4.82 -17.08 -18.79
CA VAL A 127 -6.28 -17.18 -18.94
C VAL A 127 -6.96 -15.98 -18.30
N PRO A 128 -8.19 -15.62 -18.77
CA PRO A 128 -8.99 -14.60 -18.11
C PRO A 128 -9.36 -15.03 -16.69
N LEU A 129 -8.84 -14.31 -15.69
CA LEU A 129 -8.95 -14.68 -14.29
C LEU A 129 -10.39 -14.78 -13.83
N ARG A 130 -11.22 -13.78 -14.16
CA ARG A 130 -12.63 -13.76 -13.76
C ARG A 130 -13.37 -15.00 -14.23
N PHE A 131 -13.21 -15.34 -15.51
CA PHE A 131 -13.87 -16.51 -16.09
C PHE A 131 -13.51 -17.79 -15.31
N ILE A 132 -12.21 -18.05 -15.09
CA ILE A 132 -11.77 -19.27 -14.38
C ILE A 132 -12.32 -19.30 -12.95
N SER A 133 -12.22 -18.20 -12.23
CA SER A 133 -12.63 -18.16 -10.81
C SER A 133 -14.15 -18.34 -10.67
N GLU A 134 -14.96 -17.64 -11.47
CA GLU A 134 -16.43 -17.76 -11.44
C GLU A 134 -16.89 -19.15 -11.90
N ALA A 135 -16.25 -19.71 -12.92
CA ALA A 135 -16.57 -21.07 -13.39
C ALA A 135 -16.27 -22.13 -12.32
N LEU A 136 -15.27 -21.90 -11.47
CA LEU A 136 -14.94 -22.73 -10.31
C LEU A 136 -15.74 -22.37 -9.05
N GLY A 137 -16.69 -21.41 -9.15
CA GLY A 137 -17.65 -21.07 -8.09
C GLY A 137 -17.22 -19.98 -7.15
N GLU A 138 -16.18 -19.22 -7.49
CA GLU A 138 -15.68 -18.15 -6.65
C GLU A 138 -16.16 -16.77 -7.13
N LYS A 139 -16.50 -15.90 -6.19
CA LYS A 139 -16.80 -14.50 -6.46
C LYS A 139 -15.50 -13.76 -6.78
N VAL A 140 -15.53 -12.89 -7.80
CA VAL A 140 -14.37 -12.08 -8.20
C VAL A 140 -14.71 -10.61 -8.18
N GLU A 141 -13.90 -9.84 -7.47
CA GLU A 141 -14.03 -8.38 -7.40
C GLU A 141 -12.70 -7.69 -7.73
N TRP A 142 -12.79 -6.58 -8.47
CA TRP A 142 -11.65 -5.72 -8.77
C TRP A 142 -11.67 -4.48 -7.90
N ASP A 143 -10.56 -4.24 -7.21
CA ASP A 143 -10.33 -3.03 -6.43
C ASP A 143 -9.37 -2.12 -7.20
N LYS A 144 -9.87 -0.94 -7.59
CA LYS A 144 -9.10 0.05 -8.37
C LYS A 144 -8.00 0.71 -7.55
N VAL A 145 -8.23 0.88 -6.25
CA VAL A 145 -7.34 1.60 -5.34
C VAL A 145 -6.10 0.78 -5.06
N THR A 146 -6.31 -0.45 -4.61
CA THR A 146 -5.22 -1.37 -4.26
C THR A 146 -4.65 -2.11 -5.46
N LYS A 147 -5.31 -2.07 -6.63
CA LYS A 147 -5.00 -2.92 -7.79
C LYS A 147 -5.05 -4.42 -7.45
N PHE A 148 -5.96 -4.78 -6.54
CA PHE A 148 -6.19 -6.16 -6.14
C PHE A 148 -7.34 -6.78 -6.92
N VAL A 149 -7.17 -8.03 -7.30
CA VAL A 149 -8.27 -8.91 -7.70
C VAL A 149 -8.56 -9.82 -6.51
N TRP A 150 -9.70 -9.62 -5.90
CA TRP A 150 -10.18 -10.43 -4.79
C TRP A 150 -10.98 -11.62 -5.32
N ILE A 151 -10.67 -12.82 -4.84
CA ILE A 151 -11.37 -14.06 -5.15
C ILE A 151 -11.80 -14.71 -3.83
N GLY A 152 -13.09 -14.97 -3.68
CA GLY A 152 -13.66 -15.51 -2.45
C GLY A 152 -13.78 -14.47 -1.35
N SER A 153 -13.41 -14.82 -0.11
CA SER A 153 -13.50 -13.93 1.06
C SER A 153 -12.50 -12.77 1.00
N LYS A 154 -12.95 -11.61 1.48
CA LYS A 154 -12.12 -10.42 1.70
C LYS A 154 -11.76 -10.22 3.18
N GLU A 155 -12.05 -11.18 4.03
CA GLU A 155 -11.75 -11.09 5.44
C GLU A 155 -10.25 -11.14 5.68
N ILE A 156 -9.69 -9.98 6.03
CA ILE A 156 -8.25 -9.82 6.27
C ILE A 156 -7.96 -10.32 7.68
N PRO A 157 -7.00 -11.27 7.84
CA PRO A 157 -6.64 -11.79 9.15
C PRO A 157 -5.85 -10.79 9.98
N GLU A 158 -5.87 -10.94 11.31
CA GLU A 158 -4.90 -10.29 12.19
C GLU A 158 -3.50 -10.87 11.95
N LEU A 159 -2.47 -10.06 12.15
CA LEU A 159 -1.09 -10.50 11.94
C LEU A 159 -0.71 -11.68 12.83
N MET A 160 -1.21 -11.68 14.06
CA MET A 160 -0.96 -12.75 15.04
C MET A 160 -1.61 -14.10 14.66
N ASP A 161 -2.62 -14.09 13.79
CA ASP A 161 -3.28 -15.31 13.33
C ASP A 161 -2.53 -16.00 12.18
N ILE A 162 -1.59 -15.28 11.55
CA ILE A 162 -0.88 -15.75 10.35
C ILE A 162 0.61 -15.91 10.54
N LEU A 163 1.21 -15.29 11.55
CA LEU A 163 2.64 -15.36 11.84
C LEU A 163 2.88 -15.57 13.33
N GLU A 164 3.93 -16.30 13.62
CA GLU A 164 4.42 -16.51 14.99
C GLU A 164 5.42 -15.42 15.39
N LEU A 165 5.43 -15.08 16.68
CA LEU A 165 6.42 -14.20 17.29
C LEU A 165 7.77 -14.91 17.39
N LYS A 166 8.82 -14.24 16.90
CA LYS A 166 10.21 -14.68 16.96
C LYS A 166 10.99 -13.85 17.98
N ASP A 167 12.10 -14.38 18.46
CA ASP A 167 13.05 -13.62 19.29
C ASP A 167 13.59 -12.43 18.49
N ILE A 168 13.67 -11.25 19.11
CA ILE A 168 14.17 -10.04 18.46
C ILE A 168 15.71 -9.97 18.40
N LYS A 169 16.41 -10.75 19.21
CA LYS A 169 17.89 -10.73 19.31
C LYS A 169 18.63 -10.70 17.97
N PRO A 170 18.23 -11.50 16.94
CA PRO A 170 18.89 -11.45 15.64
C PRO A 170 18.81 -10.07 14.97
N TYR A 171 17.89 -9.22 15.40
CA TYR A 171 17.58 -7.92 14.78
C TYR A 171 18.03 -6.72 15.64
N GLU A 172 18.46 -6.92 16.89
CA GLU A 172 18.87 -5.85 17.82
C GLU A 172 19.99 -4.98 17.24
N HIS A 173 20.90 -5.58 16.49
CA HIS A 173 22.03 -4.86 15.89
C HIS A 173 21.62 -3.72 14.95
N TYR A 174 20.43 -3.78 14.34
CA TYR A 174 19.89 -2.70 13.52
C TYR A 174 19.55 -1.44 14.30
N PHE A 175 19.30 -1.55 15.60
CA PHE A 175 18.89 -0.45 16.46
C PHE A 175 20.03 0.19 17.23
N LYS A 176 21.28 -0.25 16.98
CA LYS A 176 22.45 0.26 17.69
C LYS A 176 22.58 1.78 17.59
N GLY A 177 22.58 2.46 18.73
CA GLY A 177 22.62 3.91 18.86
C GLY A 177 21.26 4.61 18.58
N GLN A 178 20.18 3.82 18.49
CA GLN A 178 18.79 4.24 18.36
C GLN A 178 17.87 3.26 19.12
N GLU A 179 18.32 2.76 20.25
CA GLU A 179 17.68 1.69 21.02
C GLU A 179 16.24 2.04 21.42
N PHE A 180 15.96 3.34 21.61
CA PHE A 180 14.61 3.84 21.92
C PHE A 180 13.58 3.49 20.83
N LEU A 181 14.02 3.19 19.60
CA LEU A 181 13.11 2.75 18.53
C LEU A 181 12.58 1.33 18.79
N MET A 182 13.22 0.55 19.64
CA MET A 182 12.74 -0.78 20.04
C MET A 182 11.62 -0.73 21.09
N ASP A 183 11.43 0.42 21.75
CA ASP A 183 10.44 0.52 22.82
C ASP A 183 9.01 0.40 22.29
N LEU A 184 8.27 -0.57 22.82
CA LEU A 184 6.86 -0.75 22.59
C LEU A 184 6.06 -0.31 23.82
N CYS A 185 5.00 0.45 23.60
CA CYS A 185 4.18 0.98 24.68
C CYS A 185 2.86 0.19 24.87
N TYR A 186 2.79 -1.03 24.35
CA TYR A 186 1.62 -1.90 24.46
C TYR A 186 1.31 -2.29 25.91
N GLU A 187 2.37 -2.60 26.70
CA GLU A 187 2.29 -2.93 28.13
C GLU A 187 3.22 -2.06 29.00
N GLY A 188 3.32 -0.77 28.65
CA GLY A 188 4.26 0.16 29.25
C GLY A 188 5.59 0.19 28.48
N CYS A 189 6.04 1.38 28.07
CA CYS A 189 7.19 1.55 27.18
C CYS A 189 8.42 0.75 27.62
N LYS A 190 8.68 -0.37 26.97
CA LYS A 190 9.78 -1.29 27.22
C LYS A 190 10.37 -1.76 25.90
N PRO A 191 11.66 -2.08 25.84
CA PRO A 191 12.27 -2.69 24.67
C PRO A 191 11.53 -3.97 24.27
N ALA A 192 11.24 -4.09 22.99
CA ALA A 192 10.66 -5.31 22.42
C ALA A 192 11.61 -6.50 22.62
N THR A 193 11.06 -7.62 23.04
CA THR A 193 11.82 -8.89 23.16
C THR A 193 11.47 -9.86 22.02
N LYS A 194 10.38 -9.58 21.29
CA LYS A 194 9.88 -10.40 20.20
C LYS A 194 9.47 -9.56 19.00
N ALA A 195 9.46 -10.17 17.81
CA ALA A 195 9.06 -9.54 16.58
C ALA A 195 8.29 -10.49 15.66
N TYR A 196 7.36 -9.94 14.87
CA TYR A 196 6.83 -10.57 13.67
C TYR A 196 7.74 -10.22 12.50
N VAL A 197 8.24 -11.24 11.79
CA VAL A 197 9.05 -11.06 10.58
C VAL A 197 8.17 -11.30 9.38
N VAL A 198 7.75 -10.22 8.76
CA VAL A 198 6.72 -10.16 7.72
C VAL A 198 7.35 -10.15 6.35
N SER A 199 6.89 -10.98 5.44
CA SER A 199 7.16 -10.87 4.01
C SER A 199 6.13 -9.93 3.36
N TYR A 200 6.48 -9.27 2.26
CA TYR A 200 5.52 -8.49 1.47
C TYR A 200 4.32 -9.33 0.99
N ASP A 201 4.53 -10.62 0.77
CA ASP A 201 3.47 -11.56 0.38
C ASP A 201 2.47 -11.85 1.52
N ASP A 202 2.79 -11.52 2.77
CA ASP A 202 1.87 -11.67 3.89
C ASP A 202 0.81 -10.56 3.96
N LEU A 203 1.03 -9.44 3.25
CA LEU A 203 0.00 -8.42 3.06
C LEU A 203 -1.18 -8.96 2.21
N PRO A 204 -2.43 -8.55 2.46
CA PRO A 204 -2.85 -7.69 3.55
C PRO A 204 -2.98 -8.44 4.88
N PHE A 205 -2.75 -7.72 5.97
CA PHE A 205 -3.02 -8.18 7.34
C PHE A 205 -3.55 -7.03 8.19
N LYS A 206 -4.15 -7.35 9.33
CA LYS A 206 -4.56 -6.36 10.32
C LYS A 206 -3.58 -6.29 11.48
N VAL A 207 -3.50 -5.11 12.05
CA VAL A 207 -2.88 -4.82 13.33
C VAL A 207 -3.90 -4.06 14.16
N ARG A 208 -4.41 -4.67 15.22
CA ARG A 208 -5.47 -4.10 16.07
C ARG A 208 -6.74 -3.68 15.29
N GLY A 209 -7.15 -4.50 14.35
CA GLY A 209 -8.31 -4.25 13.51
C GLY A 209 -8.07 -3.32 12.31
N GLU A 210 -6.93 -2.61 12.26
CA GLU A 210 -6.58 -1.74 11.14
C GLU A 210 -5.81 -2.53 10.06
N ALA A 211 -6.33 -2.52 8.84
CA ALA A 211 -5.75 -3.29 7.75
C ALA A 211 -4.63 -2.53 7.05
N TYR A 212 -3.53 -3.23 6.78
CA TYR A 212 -2.42 -2.81 5.93
C TYR A 212 -2.50 -3.59 4.62
N TYR A 213 -2.68 -2.90 3.51
CA TYR A 213 -2.90 -3.52 2.19
C TYR A 213 -1.63 -3.58 1.35
N ARG A 214 -0.94 -2.44 1.22
CA ARG A 214 0.18 -2.28 0.30
C ARG A 214 1.20 -1.29 0.84
N LEU A 215 2.44 -1.52 0.42
CA LEU A 215 3.52 -0.54 0.49
C LEU A 215 4.01 -0.31 -0.93
N ASP A 216 4.02 0.93 -1.38
CA ASP A 216 4.41 1.32 -2.73
C ASP A 216 5.41 2.47 -2.69
N MET A 217 6.23 2.60 -3.72
CA MET A 217 7.11 3.77 -3.88
C MET A 217 6.35 4.90 -4.55
N ALA A 218 6.54 6.11 -4.03
CA ALA A 218 6.02 7.34 -4.62
C ALA A 218 7.12 8.39 -4.75
N ASN A 219 6.92 9.37 -5.61
CA ASN A 219 7.82 10.51 -5.77
C ASN A 219 7.02 11.81 -5.77
N LYS A 220 7.52 12.82 -5.07
CA LYS A 220 6.98 14.18 -5.10
C LYS A 220 8.12 15.18 -5.06
N GLU A 221 8.27 15.95 -6.13
CA GLU A 221 9.28 17.02 -6.21
C GLU A 221 10.70 16.55 -5.85
N GLY A 222 11.09 15.38 -6.38
CA GLY A 222 12.37 14.76 -6.10
C GLY A 222 12.48 14.03 -4.76
N ARG A 223 11.46 14.12 -3.90
CA ARG A 223 11.39 13.35 -2.65
C ARG A 223 10.98 11.92 -2.94
N VAL A 224 11.72 10.97 -2.42
CA VAL A 224 11.36 9.55 -2.47
C VAL A 224 10.56 9.21 -1.23
N LEU A 225 9.40 8.59 -1.45
CA LEU A 225 8.42 8.31 -0.41
C LEU A 225 8.01 6.83 -0.46
N ILE A 226 7.72 6.25 0.69
CA ILE A 226 6.91 5.04 0.80
C ILE A 226 5.48 5.47 1.05
N ARG A 227 4.54 4.93 0.28
CA ARG A 227 3.10 5.05 0.53
C ARG A 227 2.58 3.75 1.14
N ALA A 228 2.04 3.83 2.35
CA ALA A 228 1.26 2.75 2.92
C ALA A 228 -0.24 2.97 2.63
N THR A 229 -0.91 1.95 2.10
CA THR A 229 -2.37 1.93 1.94
C THR A 229 -2.97 1.14 3.09
N THR A 230 -3.80 1.79 3.92
CA THR A 230 -4.33 1.22 5.17
C THR A 230 -5.81 1.59 5.37
N THR A 231 -6.45 1.05 6.39
CA THR A 231 -7.71 1.58 6.94
C THR A 231 -7.50 2.45 8.18
N ASP A 232 -6.25 2.59 8.65
CA ASP A 232 -5.91 3.36 9.85
C ASP A 232 -6.35 4.82 9.70
N LYS A 233 -7.31 5.22 10.55
CA LYS A 233 -7.84 6.58 10.62
C LYS A 233 -7.05 7.46 11.60
N GLY A 234 -6.03 6.91 12.24
CA GLY A 234 -5.21 7.60 13.22
C GLY A 234 -4.57 8.87 12.65
N VAL A 235 -4.58 9.93 13.44
CA VAL A 235 -4.02 11.24 13.08
C VAL A 235 -2.47 11.16 12.98
N MET A 236 -1.90 10.20 13.66
CA MET A 236 -0.46 9.92 13.67
C MET A 236 -0.26 8.48 13.20
N GLY A 237 -0.34 8.29 11.91
CA GLY A 237 -0.04 6.99 11.31
C GLY A 237 1.19 6.36 11.96
N THR A 238 1.15 5.07 12.14
CA THR A 238 2.26 4.29 12.70
C THR A 238 3.55 4.70 12.00
N GLY A 239 4.56 5.17 12.75
CA GLY A 239 5.84 5.54 12.17
C GLY A 239 6.57 4.32 11.64
N PHE A 240 7.29 4.48 10.53
CA PHE A 240 8.20 3.46 10.02
C PHE A 240 9.63 3.78 10.43
N ALA A 241 10.43 2.75 10.67
CA ALA A 241 11.88 2.87 10.73
C ALA A 241 12.50 2.03 9.61
N LEU A 242 13.44 2.61 8.88
CA LEU A 242 14.29 1.88 7.94
C LEU A 242 15.45 1.27 8.71
N LEU A 243 15.60 -0.03 8.63
CA LEU A 243 16.66 -0.77 9.28
C LEU A 243 17.72 -1.17 8.26
N ASN A 244 18.86 -0.48 8.35
CA ASN A 244 20.01 -0.68 7.48
C ASN A 244 21.13 -1.36 8.29
N PRO A 245 21.73 -2.46 7.81
CA PRO A 245 22.82 -3.16 8.55
C PRO A 245 24.12 -2.35 8.66
N LYS A 246 24.30 -1.32 7.82
CA LYS A 246 25.53 -0.52 7.73
C LYS A 246 25.42 0.87 8.34
N SER A 247 24.22 1.30 8.73
CA SER A 247 23.97 2.63 9.29
C SER A 247 22.97 2.56 10.44
N LYS A 248 22.78 3.71 11.13
CA LYS A 248 21.76 3.82 12.16
C LYS A 248 20.35 3.63 11.59
N ALA A 249 19.47 3.00 12.36
CA ALA A 249 18.06 2.94 12.04
C ALA A 249 17.50 4.37 11.83
N ARG A 250 16.71 4.54 10.79
CA ARG A 250 16.14 5.83 10.44
C ARG A 250 14.64 5.83 10.67
N TYR A 251 14.20 6.58 11.67
CA TYR A 251 12.77 6.77 11.91
C TYR A 251 12.15 7.73 10.90
N MET A 252 11.03 7.33 10.33
CA MET A 252 10.24 8.13 9.41
C MET A 252 8.84 8.29 10.00
N PRO A 253 8.52 9.47 10.55
CA PRO A 253 7.13 9.77 10.90
C PRO A 253 6.26 9.83 9.65
N ALA A 254 4.98 9.58 9.80
CA ALA A 254 4.03 9.82 8.73
C ALA A 254 4.10 11.30 8.30
N SER A 255 4.27 11.52 7.02
CA SER A 255 4.38 12.86 6.46
C SER A 255 3.01 13.41 6.07
N ASN A 256 2.75 14.67 6.39
CA ASN A 256 1.59 15.43 5.92
C ASN A 256 1.72 15.89 4.46
N ILE A 257 2.66 15.33 3.69
CA ILE A 257 2.95 15.72 2.30
C ILE A 257 1.72 15.59 1.39
N ALA A 258 0.86 14.60 1.65
CA ALA A 258 -0.43 14.49 0.99
C ALA A 258 -1.42 13.84 1.97
N LYS A 259 -2.64 14.40 2.02
CA LYS A 259 -3.79 13.76 2.64
C LYS A 259 -4.66 13.24 1.51
N GLU A 260 -4.57 11.97 1.24
CA GLU A 260 -5.37 11.31 0.23
C GLU A 260 -6.21 10.24 0.90
N ASN A 261 -7.52 10.24 0.64
CA ASN A 261 -8.43 9.22 1.10
C ASN A 261 -9.29 8.79 -0.09
N ASP A 262 -9.56 7.50 -0.20
CA ASP A 262 -10.49 6.96 -1.18
C ASP A 262 -11.39 5.92 -0.49
N GLY A 263 -12.62 6.30 -0.23
CA GLY A 263 -13.55 5.49 0.55
C GLY A 263 -13.02 5.22 1.96
N ASP A 264 -12.86 3.94 2.31
CA ASP A 264 -12.31 3.51 3.59
C ASP A 264 -10.77 3.50 3.61
N PHE A 265 -10.12 3.65 2.46
CA PHE A 265 -8.68 3.66 2.39
C PHE A 265 -8.09 4.98 2.87
N ARG A 266 -6.92 4.90 3.51
CA ARG A 266 -6.08 6.01 3.95
C ARG A 266 -4.68 5.78 3.39
N PHE A 267 -4.05 6.86 2.95
CA PHE A 267 -2.71 6.82 2.39
C PHE A 267 -1.76 7.60 3.28
N HIS A 268 -0.82 6.88 3.85
CA HIS A 268 0.23 7.47 4.68
C HIS A 268 1.54 7.48 3.89
N TYR A 269 2.20 8.64 3.88
CA TYR A 269 3.45 8.83 3.16
C TYR A 269 4.61 8.98 4.13
N TYR A 270 5.68 8.27 3.89
CA TYR A 270 6.89 8.24 4.72
C TYR A 270 8.08 8.67 3.87
N LEU A 271 8.83 9.69 4.33
CA LEU A 271 9.94 10.26 3.60
C LEU A 271 11.18 9.37 3.68
N VAL A 272 11.59 8.80 2.56
CA VAL A 272 12.83 8.03 2.43
C VAL A 272 14.02 8.96 2.20
N SER A 273 13.96 9.81 1.17
CA SER A 273 15.01 10.78 0.88
C SER A 273 14.46 12.11 0.38
N HIS A 274 15.22 13.17 0.63
CA HIS A 274 14.90 14.54 0.22
C HIS A 274 16.14 15.21 -0.35
N PRO A 275 16.11 15.79 -1.57
CA PRO A 275 17.31 16.33 -2.22
C PRO A 275 17.98 17.48 -1.47
N LEU A 276 17.24 18.19 -0.63
CA LEU A 276 17.75 19.32 0.18
C LEU A 276 18.07 18.94 1.64
N ASP A 277 17.84 17.69 2.04
CA ASP A 277 18.11 17.24 3.40
C ASP A 277 19.47 16.54 3.44
N VAL A 278 20.42 17.12 4.16
CA VAL A 278 21.80 16.63 4.27
C VAL A 278 21.87 15.20 4.80
N GLU A 279 20.96 14.83 5.71
CA GLU A 279 20.96 13.48 6.32
C GLU A 279 20.33 12.41 5.43
N SER A 280 19.49 12.80 4.48
CA SER A 280 18.71 11.85 3.70
C SER A 280 18.86 11.95 2.19
N LYS A 281 19.53 13.00 1.68
CA LYS A 281 19.61 13.25 0.22
C LYS A 281 20.20 12.07 -0.57
N ASP A 282 21.14 11.35 0.03
CA ASP A 282 21.87 10.25 -0.59
C ASP A 282 21.34 8.87 -0.11
N TYR A 283 20.27 8.86 0.73
CA TYR A 283 19.72 7.60 1.25
C TYR A 283 18.85 6.93 0.17
N THR A 284 19.11 5.66 -0.06
CA THR A 284 18.31 4.84 -0.98
C THR A 284 17.58 3.74 -0.21
N ILE A 285 16.38 3.39 -0.65
CA ILE A 285 15.53 2.43 0.04
C ILE A 285 16.11 1.01 0.02
N ASP A 286 16.87 0.67 -1.01
CA ASP A 286 17.54 -0.61 -1.21
C ASP A 286 18.66 -0.87 -0.20
N GLU A 287 19.12 0.15 0.52
CA GLU A 287 20.06 -0.04 1.64
C GLU A 287 19.43 -0.65 2.88
N ALA A 288 18.11 -0.58 3.03
CA ALA A 288 17.40 -1.14 4.16
C ALA A 288 17.07 -2.61 3.95
N ASP A 289 17.30 -3.45 4.95
CA ASP A 289 16.86 -4.84 4.98
C ASP A 289 15.40 -4.97 5.39
N TYR A 290 14.95 -4.07 6.28
CA TYR A 290 13.58 -4.09 6.85
C TYR A 290 12.97 -2.69 6.93
N LEU A 291 11.65 -2.67 6.76
CA LEU A 291 10.78 -1.59 7.21
C LEU A 291 10.16 -2.03 8.54
N ALA A 292 10.49 -1.34 9.60
CA ALA A 292 10.00 -1.67 10.93
C ALA A 292 8.81 -0.79 11.29
N ILE A 293 7.72 -1.39 11.75
CA ILE A 293 6.53 -0.70 12.24
C ILE A 293 6.55 -0.72 13.75
N ARG A 294 6.59 0.47 14.35
CA ARG A 294 6.40 0.67 15.77
C ARG A 294 4.90 0.81 16.04
N ALA A 295 4.21 -0.30 16.13
CA ALA A 295 2.80 -0.33 16.53
C ALA A 295 2.68 -0.67 18.02
N ASP A 296 1.61 -0.23 18.65
CA ASP A 296 1.20 -0.65 19.98
C ASP A 296 0.59 -2.07 19.89
N TYR A 297 1.44 -3.09 19.77
CA TYR A 297 1.11 -4.48 19.42
C TYR A 297 2.05 -5.44 20.16
N PRO A 298 1.63 -6.71 20.44
CA PRO A 298 2.46 -7.68 21.18
C PRO A 298 3.67 -8.15 20.38
N GLY A 299 4.61 -7.28 20.10
CA GLY A 299 5.83 -7.56 19.35
C GLY A 299 6.09 -6.53 18.26
N TYR A 300 7.36 -6.37 17.93
CA TYR A 300 7.80 -5.48 16.88
C TYR A 300 7.41 -6.05 15.50
N ILE A 301 7.13 -5.22 14.51
CA ILE A 301 6.76 -5.68 13.17
C ILE A 301 7.88 -5.31 12.21
N LEU A 302 8.57 -6.32 11.69
CA LEU A 302 9.69 -6.20 10.76
C LEU A 302 9.26 -6.68 9.38
N ILE A 303 8.94 -5.78 8.47
CA ILE A 303 8.60 -6.12 7.09
C ILE A 303 9.90 -6.21 6.30
N LYS A 304 10.21 -7.35 5.71
CA LYS A 304 11.33 -7.48 4.76
C LYS A 304 11.15 -6.45 3.66
N ASN A 305 12.21 -5.72 3.35
CA ASN A 305 12.12 -4.65 2.37
C ASN A 305 11.60 -5.16 1.02
N PRO A 306 10.43 -4.72 0.54
CA PRO A 306 9.86 -5.18 -0.71
C PRO A 306 10.42 -4.46 -1.95
N PHE A 307 11.35 -3.53 -1.76
CA PHE A 307 11.87 -2.65 -2.80
C PHE A 307 13.30 -3.00 -3.23
N ASN A 308 13.89 -4.03 -2.58
CA ASN A 308 15.20 -4.60 -2.95
C ASN A 308 15.11 -5.49 -4.18
#